data_c119ca6f89f147c26447d68b92c99362
#
_entry.id   c119ca6f89f147c26447d68b92c99362
#
_cell.length_a   1.000
_cell.length_b   1.000
_cell.length_c   1.000
_cell.angle_alpha   90.00
_cell.angle_beta   90.00
_cell.angle_gamma   90.00
#
_symmetry.space_group_name_H-M   'P 1'
#
loop_
_entity.id
_entity.type
_entity.pdbx_description
1 polymer ?
#
loop_
_entity_poly.entity_id
_entity_poly.type
_entity_poly.pdbx_seq_one_letter_code
_entity_poly.pdbx_strand_id
1 'polypeptide(L)'
;MFYAISGINGDYEAYKRALKKLKFQNLDDIKEEDIMNEEAVISTLEGEDVLYVLGNIIGAGGGSMKILQDMMSRDNVIAVVGENEYKITQALKALNDHIQSTGEVPPQMLVDKITSMLGEELSGAVEEFLQLDDEEREDVIEYIDEISEEAFLEVMMARKKFVLVHAGIRNFDPKKELDEYDTEDFITEPADLDKTYYKNRTLVVGHVPTTELGGGGGNVKKKK
;
A
#
# COMPACT_ATOMS: atom_id res chain seq x y z
N MET A 1 15.58 12.21 0.02
CA MET A 1 15.02 12.18 -1.38
C MET A 1 13.63 11.62 -1.32
N PHE A 2 12.77 11.78 -2.37
CA PHE A 2 11.39 11.27 -2.34
C PHE A 2 11.17 10.34 -3.52
N TYR A 3 10.59 9.19 -3.25
CA TYR A 3 10.31 8.15 -4.24
C TYR A 3 8.83 7.78 -4.18
N ALA A 4 8.29 7.26 -5.28
CA ALA A 4 6.95 6.68 -5.31
C ALA A 4 6.96 5.37 -6.10
N ILE A 5 6.30 4.36 -5.58
CA ILE A 5 6.08 3.06 -6.23
C ILE A 5 4.61 2.67 -6.08
N SER A 6 4.14 1.74 -6.90
CA SER A 6 2.78 1.19 -6.83
C SER A 6 2.76 -0.23 -7.38
N GLY A 7 1.70 -0.97 -7.04
CA GLY A 7 1.44 -2.27 -7.63
C GLY A 7 2.46 -3.34 -7.20
N ILE A 8 2.79 -3.37 -5.91
CA ILE A 8 3.66 -4.40 -5.32
C ILE A 8 2.94 -5.76 -5.33
N ASN A 9 1.61 -5.76 -5.10
CA ASN A 9 0.73 -6.92 -5.19
C ASN A 9 1.22 -8.14 -4.41
N GLY A 10 1.79 -7.96 -3.22
CA GLY A 10 2.31 -9.04 -2.38
C GLY A 10 3.65 -9.62 -2.82
N ASP A 11 4.33 -9.08 -3.84
CA ASP A 11 5.66 -9.54 -4.24
C ASP A 11 6.73 -8.96 -3.29
N TYR A 12 6.95 -9.66 -2.17
CA TYR A 12 7.92 -9.26 -1.14
C TYR A 12 9.34 -9.15 -1.70
N GLU A 13 9.74 -10.02 -2.61
CA GLU A 13 11.06 -9.96 -3.22
C GLU A 13 11.22 -8.75 -4.15
N ALA A 14 10.17 -8.36 -4.88
CA ALA A 14 10.19 -7.12 -5.66
C ALA A 14 10.25 -5.89 -4.76
N TYR A 15 9.50 -5.90 -3.64
CA TYR A 15 9.54 -4.85 -2.63
C TYR A 15 10.96 -4.69 -2.04
N LYS A 16 11.58 -5.76 -1.57
CA LYS A 16 12.97 -5.74 -1.06
C LYS A 16 13.97 -5.24 -2.12
N ARG A 17 13.83 -5.68 -3.37
CA ARG A 17 14.67 -5.18 -4.47
C ARG A 17 14.50 -3.68 -4.69
N ALA A 18 13.26 -3.17 -4.56
CA ALA A 18 13.00 -1.73 -4.67
C ALA A 18 13.67 -0.96 -3.54
N LEU A 19 13.49 -1.37 -2.28
CA LEU A 19 14.15 -0.78 -1.12
C LEU A 19 15.68 -0.74 -1.30
N LYS A 20 16.27 -1.86 -1.65
CA LYS A 20 17.72 -1.96 -1.89
C LYS A 20 18.20 -1.04 -3.01
N LYS A 21 17.45 -0.96 -4.12
CA LYS A 21 17.79 -0.07 -5.25
C LYS A 21 17.70 1.40 -4.86
N LEU A 22 16.76 1.74 -3.99
CA LEU A 22 16.56 3.09 -3.45
C LEU A 22 17.45 3.39 -2.23
N LYS A 23 18.25 2.42 -1.78
CA LYS A 23 19.16 2.49 -0.62
C LYS A 23 18.45 2.62 0.73
N PHE A 24 17.22 2.14 0.83
CA PHE A 24 16.59 1.90 2.12
C PHE A 24 17.22 0.65 2.74
N GLN A 25 17.36 0.64 4.04
CA GLN A 25 17.81 -0.54 4.75
C GLN A 25 16.70 -1.59 4.78
N ASN A 26 17.07 -2.87 4.78
CA ASN A 26 16.11 -3.97 4.93
C ASN A 26 16.18 -4.52 6.35
N LEU A 27 15.08 -5.07 6.85
CA LEU A 27 15.06 -5.78 8.13
C LEU A 27 16.08 -6.92 8.17
N ASP A 28 16.26 -7.63 7.04
CA ASP A 28 17.26 -8.70 6.90
C ASP A 28 18.72 -8.22 7.08
N ASP A 29 18.99 -6.91 6.97
CA ASP A 29 20.31 -6.30 7.14
C ASP A 29 20.58 -5.89 8.61
N ILE A 30 19.58 -5.99 9.49
CA ILE A 30 19.71 -5.69 10.93
C ILE A 30 20.46 -6.82 11.61
N LYS A 31 21.43 -6.46 12.46
CA LYS A 31 22.22 -7.44 13.19
C LYS A 31 21.34 -8.21 14.18
N GLU A 32 21.61 -9.52 14.33
CA GLU A 32 20.89 -10.37 15.29
C GLU A 32 20.85 -9.81 16.72
N GLU A 33 21.93 -9.11 17.16
CA GLU A 33 22.05 -8.48 18.48
C GLU A 33 21.09 -7.29 18.67
N ASP A 34 20.64 -6.66 17.57
CA ASP A 34 19.80 -5.47 17.57
C ASP A 34 18.31 -5.82 17.34
N ILE A 35 17.99 -7.02 16.82
CA ILE A 35 16.61 -7.44 16.50
C ILE A 35 15.67 -7.41 17.72
N MET A 36 16.19 -7.70 18.91
CA MET A 36 15.42 -7.70 20.18
C MET A 36 15.30 -6.31 20.81
N ASN A 37 15.85 -5.28 20.17
CA ASN A 37 15.78 -3.90 20.64
C ASN A 37 14.98 -3.07 19.64
N GLU A 38 13.72 -2.82 19.96
CA GLU A 38 12.76 -2.10 19.11
C GLU A 38 13.28 -0.71 18.71
N GLU A 39 13.84 0.07 19.66
CA GLU A 39 14.42 1.38 19.36
C GLU A 39 15.61 1.29 18.39
N ALA A 40 16.43 0.24 18.49
CA ALA A 40 17.54 0.01 17.59
C ALA A 40 17.08 -0.37 16.19
N VAL A 41 16.00 -1.17 16.08
CA VAL A 41 15.38 -1.55 14.80
C VAL A 41 14.83 -0.30 14.12
N ILE A 42 13.97 0.46 14.79
CA ILE A 42 13.38 1.70 14.27
C ILE A 42 14.48 2.68 13.85
N SER A 43 15.45 2.96 14.72
CA SER A 43 16.56 3.87 14.40
C SER A 43 17.41 3.41 13.20
N THR A 44 17.52 2.10 12.99
CA THR A 44 18.24 1.54 11.83
C THR A 44 17.46 1.73 10.52
N LEU A 45 16.13 1.67 10.58
CA LEU A 45 15.24 1.82 9.41
C LEU A 45 14.91 3.28 9.08
N GLU A 46 15.14 4.20 10.03
CA GLU A 46 15.01 5.63 9.81
C GLU A 46 15.97 6.15 8.74
N GLY A 47 15.51 7.09 7.95
CA GLY A 47 16.31 7.76 6.93
C GLY A 47 15.67 9.07 6.47
N GLU A 48 16.48 9.97 5.89
CA GLU A 48 15.99 11.24 5.31
C GLU A 48 15.20 11.05 4.02
N ASP A 49 15.31 9.88 3.40
CA ASP A 49 14.61 9.53 2.17
C ASP A 49 13.23 8.96 2.50
N VAL A 50 12.20 9.37 1.77
CA VAL A 50 10.82 8.92 1.96
C VAL A 50 10.35 8.15 0.73
N LEU A 51 9.74 7.00 0.96
CA LEU A 51 9.09 6.18 -0.04
C LEU A 51 7.57 6.27 0.13
N TYR A 52 6.90 6.72 -0.91
CA TYR A 52 5.43 6.68 -0.99
C TYR A 52 5.00 5.42 -1.77
N VAL A 53 4.12 4.62 -1.17
CA VAL A 53 3.52 3.44 -1.80
C VAL A 53 2.09 3.77 -2.20
N LEU A 54 1.84 3.81 -3.50
CA LEU A 54 0.56 4.24 -4.06
C LEU A 54 -0.39 3.05 -4.24
N GLY A 55 -0.71 2.37 -3.14
CA GLY A 55 -1.67 1.28 -3.07
C GLY A 55 -1.30 0.00 -3.82
N ASN A 56 -2.18 -0.99 -3.72
CA ASN A 56 -1.99 -2.36 -4.17
C ASN A 56 -0.68 -2.96 -3.62
N ILE A 57 -0.51 -2.85 -2.30
CA ILE A 57 0.53 -3.49 -1.51
C ILE A 57 0.24 -4.98 -1.42
N ILE A 58 -1.02 -5.27 -1.07
CA ILE A 58 -1.59 -6.61 -0.94
C ILE A 58 -1.94 -7.17 -2.32
N GLY A 59 -1.73 -8.48 -2.51
CA GLY A 59 -2.09 -9.15 -3.76
C GLY A 59 -1.58 -10.58 -3.85
N ALA A 60 -1.48 -11.11 -5.06
CA ALA A 60 -1.21 -12.52 -5.34
C ALA A 60 0.25 -12.97 -5.11
N GLY A 61 1.16 -12.07 -4.72
CA GLY A 61 2.60 -12.36 -4.69
C GLY A 61 3.08 -13.25 -3.54
N GLY A 62 2.21 -13.62 -2.59
CA GLY A 62 2.52 -14.57 -1.51
C GLY A 62 3.45 -14.01 -0.42
N GLY A 63 3.45 -12.70 -0.20
CA GLY A 63 4.23 -12.04 0.85
C GLY A 63 3.60 -10.73 1.31
N SER A 64 2.27 -10.62 1.22
CA SER A 64 1.52 -9.42 1.58
C SER A 64 1.70 -9.06 3.05
N MET A 65 1.56 -10.02 3.95
CA MET A 65 1.71 -9.76 5.39
C MET A 65 3.13 -9.35 5.76
N LYS A 66 4.15 -9.96 5.13
CA LYS A 66 5.55 -9.56 5.35
C LYS A 66 5.84 -8.13 4.89
N ILE A 67 5.21 -7.68 3.80
CA ILE A 67 5.37 -6.31 3.32
C ILE A 67 4.72 -5.35 4.31
N LEU A 68 3.51 -5.65 4.78
CA LEU A 68 2.83 -4.81 5.78
C LEU A 68 3.65 -4.71 7.07
N GLN A 69 4.14 -5.83 7.61
CA GLN A 69 4.97 -5.87 8.81
C GLN A 69 6.27 -5.06 8.64
N ASP A 70 6.94 -5.14 7.47
CA ASP A 70 8.10 -4.31 7.17
C ASP A 70 7.73 -2.82 7.10
N MET A 71 6.58 -2.47 6.47
CA MET A 71 6.15 -1.07 6.37
C MET A 71 5.75 -0.48 7.72
N MET A 72 5.08 -1.24 8.59
CA MET A 72 4.71 -0.85 9.95
C MET A 72 5.93 -0.47 10.80
N SER A 73 7.08 -1.09 10.55
CA SER A 73 8.32 -0.80 11.27
C SER A 73 9.10 0.42 10.73
N ARG A 74 8.52 1.20 9.79
CA ARG A 74 9.22 2.30 9.11
C ARG A 74 8.44 3.59 9.11
N ASP A 75 9.02 4.65 9.65
CA ASP A 75 8.45 6.01 9.59
C ASP A 75 8.61 6.68 8.21
N ASN A 76 9.51 6.16 7.39
CA ASN A 76 9.85 6.74 6.09
C ASN A 76 9.26 6.00 4.88
N VAL A 77 8.34 5.06 5.11
CA VAL A 77 7.54 4.40 4.08
C VAL A 77 6.06 4.68 4.35
N ILE A 78 5.44 5.47 3.50
CA ILE A 78 4.09 6.00 3.69
C ILE A 78 3.21 5.51 2.56
N ALA A 79 2.04 4.95 2.89
CA ALA A 79 1.10 4.43 1.90
C ALA A 79 -0.12 5.32 1.70
N VAL A 80 -0.73 5.23 0.52
CA VAL A 80 -2.14 5.55 0.27
C VAL A 80 -2.87 4.27 -0.05
N VAL A 81 -4.17 4.24 0.24
CA VAL A 81 -5.00 3.07 -0.02
C VAL A 81 -5.05 2.75 -1.52
N GLY A 82 -5.02 1.47 -1.85
CA GLY A 82 -5.32 0.96 -3.18
C GLY A 82 -6.61 0.15 -3.20
N GLU A 83 -6.99 -0.31 -4.36
CA GLU A 83 -8.22 -1.09 -4.54
C GLU A 83 -8.19 -2.40 -3.73
N ASN A 84 -7.03 -3.05 -3.63
CA ASN A 84 -6.86 -4.31 -2.91
C ASN A 84 -6.99 -4.13 -1.40
N GLU A 85 -6.33 -3.12 -0.82
CA GLU A 85 -6.44 -2.79 0.60
C GLU A 85 -7.89 -2.46 0.96
N TYR A 86 -8.54 -1.60 0.17
CA TYR A 86 -9.93 -1.20 0.38
C TYR A 86 -10.90 -2.39 0.35
N LYS A 87 -10.70 -3.36 -0.56
CA LYS A 87 -11.53 -4.57 -0.66
C LYS A 87 -11.32 -5.53 0.50
N ILE A 88 -10.07 -5.76 0.93
CA ILE A 88 -9.74 -6.84 1.86
C ILE A 88 -9.98 -6.46 3.32
N THR A 89 -9.90 -5.19 3.69
CA THR A 89 -9.95 -4.71 5.08
C THR A 89 -11.12 -5.30 5.87
N GLN A 90 -12.34 -5.19 5.35
CA GLN A 90 -13.54 -5.67 6.04
C GLN A 90 -13.56 -7.20 6.18
N ALA A 91 -12.97 -7.90 5.23
CA ALA A 91 -12.87 -9.35 5.26
C ALA A 91 -11.90 -9.83 6.34
N LEU A 92 -10.73 -9.19 6.46
CA LEU A 92 -9.76 -9.52 7.49
C LEU A 92 -10.31 -9.22 8.89
N LYS A 93 -10.99 -8.09 9.07
CA LYS A 93 -11.69 -7.76 10.32
C LYS A 93 -12.71 -8.83 10.70
N ALA A 94 -13.56 -9.24 9.76
CA ALA A 94 -14.57 -10.26 10.03
C ALA A 94 -13.95 -11.64 10.41
N LEU A 95 -12.83 -12.00 9.82
CA LEU A 95 -12.09 -13.21 10.16
C LEU A 95 -11.47 -13.12 11.56
N ASN A 96 -10.85 -11.99 11.88
CA ASN A 96 -10.28 -11.75 13.20
C ASN A 96 -11.35 -11.74 14.29
N ASP A 97 -12.46 -11.05 14.07
CA ASP A 97 -13.61 -11.02 15.00
C ASP A 97 -14.15 -12.44 15.28
N HIS A 98 -14.19 -13.29 14.24
CA HIS A 98 -14.56 -14.69 14.43
C HIS A 98 -13.56 -15.41 15.35
N ILE A 99 -12.26 -15.27 15.11
CA ILE A 99 -11.21 -15.90 15.93
C ILE A 99 -11.27 -15.38 17.36
N GLN A 100 -11.36 -14.08 17.57
CA GLN A 100 -11.40 -13.46 18.88
C GLN A 100 -12.64 -13.87 19.69
N SER A 101 -13.79 -14.01 19.03
CA SER A 101 -15.06 -14.38 19.69
C SER A 101 -15.20 -15.86 20.00
N THR A 102 -14.58 -16.73 19.19
CA THR A 102 -14.72 -18.20 19.31
C THR A 102 -13.49 -18.89 19.87
N GLY A 103 -12.31 -18.28 19.74
CA GLY A 103 -11.01 -18.91 20.02
C GLY A 103 -10.65 -20.00 19.00
N GLU A 104 -11.35 -20.06 17.86
CA GLU A 104 -11.18 -21.10 16.85
C GLU A 104 -10.86 -20.48 15.48
N VAL A 105 -10.05 -21.19 14.70
CA VAL A 105 -9.78 -20.83 13.29
C VAL A 105 -11.10 -20.88 12.51
N PRO A 106 -11.38 -19.88 11.63
CA PRO A 106 -12.59 -19.85 10.85
C PRO A 106 -12.80 -21.13 10.02
N PRO A 107 -14.04 -21.68 9.99
CA PRO A 107 -14.33 -22.85 9.18
C PRO A 107 -13.97 -22.61 7.69
N GLN A 108 -13.41 -23.62 7.04
CA GLN A 108 -12.98 -23.52 5.64
C GLN A 108 -14.06 -22.96 4.71
N MET A 109 -15.33 -23.36 4.93
CA MET A 109 -16.46 -22.84 4.15
C MET A 109 -16.64 -21.32 4.27
N LEU A 110 -16.30 -20.72 5.44
CA LEU A 110 -16.35 -19.26 5.62
C LEU A 110 -15.19 -18.60 4.88
N VAL A 111 -13.98 -19.16 4.98
CA VAL A 111 -12.80 -18.70 4.27
C VAL A 111 -13.01 -18.75 2.75
N ASP A 112 -13.51 -19.88 2.23
CA ASP A 112 -13.81 -20.07 0.80
C ASP A 112 -14.83 -19.04 0.29
N LYS A 113 -15.86 -18.74 1.10
CA LYS A 113 -16.84 -17.73 0.75
C LYS A 113 -16.23 -16.34 0.67
N ILE A 114 -15.41 -15.96 1.64
CA ILE A 114 -14.73 -14.66 1.68
C ILE A 114 -13.77 -14.53 0.49
N THR A 115 -12.92 -15.52 0.25
CA THR A 115 -11.96 -15.50 -0.85
C THR A 115 -12.66 -15.48 -2.22
N SER A 116 -13.78 -16.19 -2.36
CA SER A 116 -14.61 -16.13 -3.58
C SER A 116 -15.20 -14.74 -3.83
N MET A 117 -15.48 -13.96 -2.77
CA MET A 117 -15.99 -12.57 -2.91
C MET A 117 -14.88 -11.58 -3.22
N LEU A 118 -13.69 -11.80 -2.69
CA LEU A 118 -12.53 -10.92 -2.87
C LEU A 118 -11.86 -11.10 -4.23
N GLY A 119 -11.94 -12.29 -4.82
CA GLY A 119 -11.23 -12.66 -6.03
C GLY A 119 -9.94 -13.43 -5.75
N GLU A 120 -9.47 -14.13 -6.79
CA GLU A 120 -8.33 -15.04 -6.71
C GLU A 120 -7.02 -14.32 -6.31
N GLU A 121 -6.89 -13.04 -6.71
CA GLU A 121 -5.72 -12.22 -6.42
C GLU A 121 -5.52 -11.92 -4.93
N LEU A 122 -6.57 -11.99 -4.11
CA LEU A 122 -6.51 -11.70 -2.67
C LEU A 122 -6.59 -12.96 -1.79
N SER A 123 -6.85 -14.13 -2.37
CA SER A 123 -7.00 -15.38 -1.61
C SER A 123 -5.75 -15.74 -0.82
N GLY A 124 -4.56 -15.60 -1.42
CA GLY A 124 -3.28 -15.86 -0.77
C GLY A 124 -3.03 -14.95 0.43
N ALA A 125 -3.41 -13.68 0.35
CA ALA A 125 -3.27 -12.74 1.47
C ALA A 125 -4.18 -13.10 2.65
N VAL A 126 -5.39 -13.62 2.39
CA VAL A 126 -6.26 -14.16 3.45
C VAL A 126 -5.62 -15.37 4.13
N GLU A 127 -5.02 -16.28 3.36
CA GLU A 127 -4.33 -17.43 3.91
C GLU A 127 -3.10 -17.04 4.74
N GLU A 128 -2.30 -16.06 4.28
CA GLU A 128 -1.18 -15.50 5.04
C GLU A 128 -1.65 -14.89 6.36
N PHE A 129 -2.72 -14.10 6.34
CA PHE A 129 -3.30 -13.46 7.53
C PHE A 129 -3.74 -14.48 8.59
N LEU A 130 -4.37 -15.57 8.17
CA LEU A 130 -4.82 -16.63 9.07
C LEU A 130 -3.67 -17.42 9.73
N GLN A 131 -2.43 -17.28 9.22
CA GLN A 131 -1.24 -17.90 9.81
C GLN A 131 -0.54 -17.01 10.83
N LEU A 132 -0.90 -15.74 10.93
CA LEU A 132 -0.39 -14.80 11.93
C LEU A 132 -0.90 -15.19 13.32
N ASP A 133 -0.18 -14.82 14.36
CA ASP A 133 -0.69 -14.91 15.74
C ASP A 133 -1.70 -13.78 16.03
N ASP A 134 -2.24 -13.75 17.25
CA ASP A 134 -3.32 -12.81 17.61
C ASP A 134 -2.82 -11.36 17.58
N GLU A 135 -1.62 -11.08 18.11
CA GLU A 135 -1.00 -9.77 18.16
C GLU A 135 -0.67 -9.26 16.76
N GLU A 136 -0.03 -10.10 15.95
CA GLU A 136 0.29 -9.77 14.55
C GLU A 136 -0.96 -9.46 13.72
N ARG A 137 -2.08 -10.18 13.95
CA ARG A 137 -3.35 -9.91 13.25
C ARG A 137 -3.95 -8.57 13.64
N GLU A 138 -3.92 -8.23 14.92
CA GLU A 138 -4.41 -6.94 15.42
C GLU A 138 -3.59 -5.79 14.83
N ASP A 139 -2.27 -5.88 14.87
CA ASP A 139 -1.36 -4.88 14.29
C ASP A 139 -1.60 -4.68 12.79
N VAL A 140 -1.72 -5.77 12.05
CA VAL A 140 -2.00 -5.72 10.60
C VAL A 140 -3.36 -5.06 10.32
N ILE A 141 -4.39 -5.37 11.09
CA ILE A 141 -5.71 -4.75 10.92
C ILE A 141 -5.65 -3.25 11.22
N GLU A 142 -5.02 -2.86 12.32
CA GLU A 142 -4.88 -1.44 12.68
C GLU A 142 -4.16 -0.67 11.56
N TYR A 143 -3.05 -1.21 11.07
CA TYR A 143 -2.28 -0.57 10.01
C TYR A 143 -3.03 -0.49 8.67
N ILE A 144 -3.75 -1.55 8.27
CA ILE A 144 -4.57 -1.50 7.04
C ILE A 144 -5.71 -0.51 7.19
N ASP A 145 -6.27 -0.37 8.39
CA ASP A 145 -7.30 0.62 8.69
C ASP A 145 -6.76 2.03 8.51
N GLU A 146 -5.61 2.33 9.10
CA GLU A 146 -4.92 3.62 8.91
C GLU A 146 -4.69 3.93 7.42
N ILE A 147 -4.14 2.97 6.67
CA ILE A 147 -3.96 3.12 5.21
C ILE A 147 -5.29 3.37 4.50
N SER A 148 -6.37 2.71 4.94
CA SER A 148 -7.69 2.82 4.29
C SER A 148 -8.32 4.20 4.44
N GLU A 149 -7.91 4.97 5.44
CA GLU A 149 -8.33 6.37 5.62
C GLU A 149 -7.51 7.33 4.74
N GLU A 150 -6.32 6.92 4.27
CA GLU A 150 -5.42 7.73 3.46
C GLU A 150 -5.67 7.54 1.96
N ALA A 151 -6.79 8.10 1.45
CA ALA A 151 -7.15 8.01 0.04
C ALA A 151 -6.23 8.84 -0.88
N PHE A 152 -5.64 9.90 -0.35
CA PHE A 152 -4.69 10.76 -1.04
C PHE A 152 -3.69 11.40 -0.06
N LEU A 153 -2.55 11.83 -0.59
CA LEU A 153 -1.58 12.64 0.16
C LEU A 153 -1.27 13.94 -0.59
N GLU A 154 -1.28 15.05 0.12
CA GLU A 154 -0.73 16.30 -0.38
C GLU A 154 0.67 16.53 0.20
N VAL A 155 1.69 16.51 -0.64
CA VAL A 155 3.07 16.67 -0.21
C VAL A 155 3.76 17.84 -0.88
N MET A 156 4.63 18.53 -0.15
CA MET A 156 5.44 19.62 -0.68
C MET A 156 6.91 19.20 -0.74
N MET A 157 7.46 19.15 -1.95
CA MET A 157 8.85 18.77 -2.20
C MET A 157 9.53 19.83 -3.05
N ALA A 158 10.68 20.35 -2.60
CA ALA A 158 11.44 21.37 -3.32
C ALA A 158 10.57 22.54 -3.82
N ARG A 159 9.65 23.05 -2.98
CA ARG A 159 8.69 24.14 -3.27
C ARG A 159 7.64 23.82 -4.35
N LYS A 160 7.45 22.53 -4.68
CA LYS A 160 6.40 22.06 -5.60
C LYS A 160 5.39 21.25 -4.81
N LYS A 161 4.10 21.41 -5.13
CA LYS A 161 3.02 20.64 -4.55
C LYS A 161 2.75 19.40 -5.39
N PHE A 162 2.57 18.28 -4.72
CA PHE A 162 2.20 17.00 -5.32
C PHE A 162 0.93 16.48 -4.66
N VAL A 163 0.09 15.82 -5.43
CA VAL A 163 -1.05 15.04 -4.96
C VAL A 163 -0.77 13.60 -5.35
N LEU A 164 -0.69 12.73 -4.38
CA LEU A 164 -0.40 11.31 -4.56
C LEU A 164 -1.70 10.54 -4.33
N VAL A 165 -2.08 9.70 -5.30
CA VAL A 165 -3.26 8.84 -5.23
C VAL A 165 -2.95 7.48 -5.86
N HIS A 166 -3.79 6.47 -5.60
CA HIS A 166 -3.59 5.16 -6.22
C HIS A 166 -3.80 5.17 -7.73
N ALA A 167 -4.99 5.51 -8.22
CA ALA A 167 -5.35 5.38 -9.63
C ALA A 167 -5.46 6.72 -10.36
N GLY A 168 -6.40 7.54 -9.98
CA GLY A 168 -6.66 8.84 -10.58
C GLY A 168 -7.59 9.65 -9.69
N ILE A 169 -8.36 10.57 -10.27
CA ILE A 169 -9.45 11.28 -9.59
C ILE A 169 -10.66 11.21 -10.53
N ARG A 170 -11.59 10.32 -10.20
CA ARG A 170 -12.82 10.13 -10.96
C ARG A 170 -13.67 11.41 -10.92
N ASN A 171 -14.24 11.80 -12.05
CA ASN A 171 -15.04 13.01 -12.17
C ASN A 171 -14.34 14.29 -11.67
N PHE A 172 -13.02 14.39 -11.91
CA PHE A 172 -12.21 15.51 -11.44
C PHE A 172 -12.80 16.87 -11.83
N ASP A 173 -13.07 17.71 -10.83
CA ASP A 173 -13.40 19.12 -10.93
C ASP A 173 -12.31 19.95 -10.24
N PRO A 174 -11.62 20.90 -10.93
CA PRO A 174 -10.57 21.71 -10.33
C PRO A 174 -11.05 22.69 -9.24
N LYS A 175 -12.36 22.80 -9.03
CA LYS A 175 -12.97 23.62 -7.99
C LYS A 175 -13.33 22.85 -6.72
N LYS A 176 -13.36 21.51 -6.83
CA LYS A 176 -13.66 20.61 -5.73
C LYS A 176 -12.39 20.36 -4.92
N GLU A 177 -12.46 20.46 -3.60
CA GLU A 177 -11.34 20.10 -2.74
C GLU A 177 -11.21 18.56 -2.66
N LEU A 178 -10.03 18.06 -2.29
CA LEU A 178 -9.77 16.61 -2.32
C LEU A 178 -10.59 15.85 -1.28
N ASP A 179 -10.85 16.45 -0.14
CA ASP A 179 -11.67 15.89 0.95
C ASP A 179 -13.18 15.83 0.64
N GLU A 180 -13.61 16.40 -0.47
CA GLU A 180 -14.99 16.29 -0.96
C GLU A 180 -15.22 15.08 -1.87
N TYR A 181 -14.16 14.30 -2.21
CA TYR A 181 -14.24 13.07 -2.99
C TYR A 181 -14.30 11.86 -2.06
N ASP A 182 -14.99 10.81 -2.50
CA ASP A 182 -14.99 9.52 -1.83
C ASP A 182 -13.70 8.74 -2.13
N THR A 183 -13.29 7.84 -1.24
CA THR A 183 -12.10 6.98 -1.43
C THR A 183 -12.11 6.27 -2.77
N GLU A 184 -13.28 5.75 -3.20
CA GLU A 184 -13.43 5.05 -4.49
C GLU A 184 -13.12 5.94 -5.70
N ASP A 185 -13.23 7.28 -5.57
CA ASP A 185 -12.86 8.20 -6.65
C ASP A 185 -11.36 8.24 -6.93
N PHE A 186 -10.53 7.81 -5.95
CA PHE A 186 -9.07 7.81 -6.05
C PHE A 186 -8.49 6.44 -6.43
N ILE A 187 -9.23 5.35 -6.23
CA ILE A 187 -8.69 4.00 -6.32
C ILE A 187 -9.19 3.17 -7.51
N THR A 188 -10.24 3.61 -8.21
CA THR A 188 -10.90 2.78 -9.24
C THR A 188 -10.56 3.16 -10.67
N GLU A 189 -10.56 4.44 -11.01
CA GLU A 189 -10.37 4.89 -12.40
C GLU A 189 -8.95 5.38 -12.63
N PRO A 190 -8.23 4.83 -13.64
CA PRO A 190 -6.92 5.34 -14.01
C PRO A 190 -6.98 6.82 -14.43
N ALA A 191 -5.95 7.56 -14.07
CA ALA A 191 -5.82 8.94 -14.51
C ALA A 191 -5.70 9.03 -16.04
N ASP A 192 -6.44 9.96 -16.65
CA ASP A 192 -6.24 10.33 -18.04
C ASP A 192 -4.96 11.13 -18.18
N LEU A 193 -3.90 10.49 -18.68
CA LEU A 193 -2.58 11.10 -18.84
C LEU A 193 -2.56 12.22 -19.90
N ASP A 194 -3.59 12.39 -20.69
CA ASP A 194 -3.73 13.48 -21.65
C ASP A 194 -4.40 14.72 -21.05
N LYS A 195 -5.01 14.57 -19.87
CA LYS A 195 -5.66 15.64 -19.11
C LYS A 195 -4.67 16.39 -18.23
N THR A 196 -4.83 17.70 -18.13
CA THR A 196 -4.18 18.52 -17.10
C THR A 196 -5.10 18.65 -15.91
N TYR A 197 -4.78 17.96 -14.81
CA TYR A 197 -5.57 18.02 -13.58
C TYR A 197 -5.38 19.35 -12.87
N TYR A 198 -4.16 19.75 -12.60
CA TYR A 198 -3.84 20.95 -11.84
C TYR A 198 -2.87 21.86 -12.58
N LYS A 199 -2.99 23.17 -12.37
CA LYS A 199 -2.04 24.17 -12.91
C LYS A 199 -0.78 24.32 -12.06
N ASN A 200 -0.90 24.11 -10.75
CA ASN A 200 0.13 24.42 -9.75
C ASN A 200 0.53 23.24 -8.85
N ARG A 201 0.00 22.06 -9.12
CA ARG A 201 0.33 20.80 -8.45
C ARG A 201 0.63 19.72 -9.48
N THR A 202 1.34 18.70 -9.09
CA THR A 202 1.57 17.50 -9.93
C THR A 202 0.79 16.35 -9.33
N LEU A 203 -0.11 15.75 -10.12
CA LEU A 203 -0.76 14.49 -9.75
C LEU A 203 0.22 13.34 -10.01
N VAL A 204 0.42 12.50 -9.01
CA VAL A 204 1.24 11.28 -9.08
C VAL A 204 0.32 10.09 -8.85
N VAL A 205 0.33 9.16 -9.77
CA VAL A 205 -0.57 8.01 -9.78
C VAL A 205 0.17 6.70 -10.00
N GLY A 206 -0.43 5.60 -9.52
CA GLY A 206 -0.01 4.23 -9.76
C GLY A 206 -1.02 3.47 -10.62
N HIS A 207 -1.48 2.32 -10.14
CA HIS A 207 -2.52 1.44 -10.65
C HIS A 207 -2.18 0.80 -12.02
N VAL A 208 -1.92 1.60 -13.06
CA VAL A 208 -1.58 1.09 -14.39
C VAL A 208 -0.08 0.85 -14.49
N PRO A 209 0.37 -0.37 -14.88
CA PRO A 209 1.78 -0.65 -15.10
C PRO A 209 2.40 0.33 -16.12
N THR A 210 3.56 0.89 -15.79
CA THR A 210 4.25 1.85 -16.67
C THR A 210 4.61 1.26 -18.04
N THR A 211 4.71 -0.05 -18.15
CA THR A 211 4.92 -0.79 -19.39
C THR A 211 3.73 -0.69 -20.36
N GLU A 212 2.52 -0.52 -19.84
CA GLU A 212 1.28 -0.39 -20.62
C GLU A 212 1.04 1.03 -21.10
N LEU A 213 1.74 2.02 -20.50
CA LEU A 213 1.59 3.43 -20.84
C LEU A 213 2.32 3.85 -22.13
N GLY A 214 2.70 2.89 -22.99
CA GLY A 214 3.19 3.14 -24.36
C GLY A 214 4.51 3.89 -24.45
N GLY A 215 5.45 3.65 -23.53
CA GLY A 215 6.72 4.39 -23.50
C GLY A 215 7.94 3.51 -23.18
N GLY A 216 8.03 2.28 -23.66
CA GLY A 216 9.21 1.41 -23.59
C GLY A 216 10.06 1.52 -22.33
N GLY A 217 9.90 0.58 -21.39
CA GLY A 217 10.86 0.34 -20.32
C GLY A 217 10.83 1.30 -19.13
N GLY A 218 9.73 1.32 -18.37
CA GLY A 218 9.74 1.81 -16.98
C GLY A 218 10.03 3.30 -16.75
N ASN A 219 9.92 4.12 -17.75
CA ASN A 219 10.15 5.56 -17.62
C ASN A 219 8.87 6.31 -17.27
N VAL A 220 8.93 7.07 -16.17
CA VAL A 220 7.88 8.02 -15.80
C VAL A 220 7.64 9.01 -16.93
N LYS A 221 6.46 9.02 -17.54
CA LYS A 221 6.07 10.06 -18.49
C LYS A 221 5.74 11.34 -17.71
N LYS A 222 6.53 12.38 -17.91
CA LYS A 222 6.22 13.71 -17.44
C LYS A 222 5.69 14.52 -18.63
N LYS A 223 4.39 14.81 -18.63
CA LYS A 223 3.85 15.85 -19.51
C LYS A 223 4.13 17.22 -18.90
N LYS A 224 4.64 18.14 -19.71
CA LYS A 224 4.81 19.55 -19.34
C LYS A 224 3.49 20.29 -19.44
#